data_0068371fb2fdf5ea961ca48906d64153
#
_entry.id   0068371fb2fdf5ea961ca48906d64153
#
_cell.length_a   1.000
_cell.length_b   1.000
_cell.length_c   1.000
_cell.angle_alpha   90.00
_cell.angle_beta   90.00
_cell.angle_gamma   90.00
#
_symmetry.space_group_name_H-M   'P 1'
#
loop_
_entity.id
_entity.type
_entity.pdbx_description
1 polymer ?
#
loop_
_entity_poly.entity_id
_entity_poly.type
_entity_poly.pdbx_seq_one_letter_code
_entity_poly.pdbx_strand_id
1 'polypeptide(L)'
;MSYVNSDIVEQLRDLRCVLEAQLAVEACDILTKNQLDSLYENVALWEMYIKRGDEEKIFTLDKEFHGSLYKMCGKTVWYNLVESMAPHFDRTTILSFRCKETGRILKDHGELV
;
A
#
# COMPACT_ATOMS: atom_id res chain seq x y z
N MET A 1 -20.25 -21.18 -7.48
CA MET A 1 -19.81 -19.95 -8.12
C MET A 1 -19.29 -18.99 -7.07
N SER A 2 -18.15 -18.47 -7.32
CA SER A 2 -17.67 -17.44 -6.42
C SER A 2 -17.65 -16.12 -7.18
N TYR A 3 -18.33 -15.16 -6.66
CA TYR A 3 -18.21 -13.80 -7.10
C TYR A 3 -17.96 -12.99 -5.86
N VAL A 4 -17.31 -11.87 -6.06
CA VAL A 4 -16.93 -11.04 -4.94
C VAL A 4 -18.10 -10.14 -4.56
N ASN A 5 -18.52 -10.26 -3.30
CA ASN A 5 -19.53 -9.38 -2.76
C ASN A 5 -18.91 -8.01 -2.50
N SER A 6 -19.53 -6.95 -3.00
CA SER A 6 -18.97 -5.59 -2.87
C SER A 6 -18.80 -5.16 -1.42
N ASP A 7 -19.66 -5.62 -0.52
CA ASP A 7 -19.53 -5.32 0.91
C ASP A 7 -18.28 -5.96 1.50
N ILE A 8 -17.98 -7.18 1.08
CA ILE A 8 -16.78 -7.89 1.53
C ILE A 8 -15.53 -7.17 1.02
N VAL A 9 -15.52 -6.78 -0.25
CA VAL A 9 -14.41 -6.05 -0.83
C VAL A 9 -14.16 -4.74 -0.08
N GLU A 10 -15.23 -4.00 0.20
CA GLU A 10 -15.13 -2.75 0.92
C GLU A 10 -14.56 -2.93 2.32
N GLN A 11 -15.02 -3.94 3.04
CA GLN A 11 -14.51 -4.24 4.38
C GLN A 11 -13.05 -4.65 4.36
N LEU A 12 -12.65 -5.43 3.37
CA LEU A 12 -11.25 -5.83 3.23
C LEU A 12 -10.35 -4.64 2.90
N ARG A 13 -10.84 -3.72 2.08
CA ARG A 13 -10.13 -2.48 1.79
C ARG A 13 -9.95 -1.64 3.05
N ASP A 14 -11.02 -1.52 3.84
CA ASP A 14 -10.97 -0.78 5.09
C ASP A 14 -9.96 -1.40 6.06
N LEU A 15 -10.00 -2.71 6.20
CA LEU A 15 -9.06 -3.43 7.05
C LEU A 15 -7.62 -3.18 6.60
N ARG A 16 -7.38 -3.29 5.33
CA ARG A 16 -6.05 -3.07 4.77
C ARG A 16 -5.58 -1.64 5.01
N CYS A 17 -6.47 -0.66 4.85
CA CYS A 17 -6.13 0.74 5.13
C CYS A 17 -5.77 0.95 6.60
N VAL A 18 -6.50 0.34 7.51
CA VAL A 18 -6.20 0.42 8.95
C VAL A 18 -4.82 -0.15 9.24
N LEU A 19 -4.53 -1.32 8.70
CA LEU A 19 -3.23 -1.96 8.91
C LEU A 19 -2.09 -1.11 8.34
N GLU A 20 -2.25 -0.62 7.13
CA GLU A 20 -1.20 0.13 6.45
C GLU A 20 -0.99 1.52 7.04
N ALA A 21 -2.05 2.16 7.51
CA ALA A 21 -1.92 3.43 8.20
C ALA A 21 -1.11 3.26 9.49
N GLN A 22 -1.38 2.19 10.23
CA GLN A 22 -0.60 1.87 11.43
C GLN A 22 0.86 1.60 11.08
N LEU A 23 1.11 0.85 10.01
CA LEU A 23 2.47 0.58 9.55
C LEU A 23 3.19 1.86 9.13
N ALA A 24 2.49 2.78 8.50
CA ALA A 24 3.09 4.05 8.09
C ALA A 24 3.55 4.84 9.31
N VAL A 25 2.75 4.86 10.38
CA VAL A 25 3.14 5.49 11.63
C VAL A 25 4.38 4.83 12.21
N GLU A 26 4.38 3.50 12.30
CA GLU A 26 5.54 2.76 12.81
C GLU A 26 6.78 2.96 11.94
N ALA A 27 6.58 2.98 10.63
CA ALA A 27 7.69 3.18 9.69
C ALA A 27 8.42 4.50 9.95
N CYS A 28 7.68 5.56 10.24
CA CYS A 28 8.28 6.85 10.52
C CYS A 28 9.19 6.80 11.76
N ASP A 29 8.90 5.90 12.69
CA ASP A 29 9.67 5.78 13.92
C ASP A 29 10.84 4.81 13.81
N ILE A 30 10.69 3.72 13.07
CA ILE A 30 11.64 2.60 13.10
C ILE A 30 12.50 2.44 11.87
N LEU A 31 12.06 2.96 10.71
CA LEU A 31 12.81 2.77 9.47
C LEU A 31 13.96 3.76 9.36
N THR A 32 15.02 3.30 8.69
CA THR A 32 16.15 4.17 8.38
C THR A 32 15.74 5.18 7.31
N LYS A 33 16.56 6.24 7.17
CA LYS A 33 16.34 7.23 6.12
C LYS A 33 16.32 6.59 4.73
N ASN A 34 17.23 5.65 4.49
CA ASN A 34 17.31 4.97 3.18
C ASN A 34 16.05 4.16 2.89
N GLN A 35 15.51 3.49 3.90
CA GLN A 35 14.27 2.73 3.75
C GLN A 35 13.08 3.65 3.47
N LEU A 36 12.99 4.76 4.19
CA LEU A 36 11.92 5.75 3.96
C LEU A 36 12.05 6.38 2.59
N ASP A 37 13.27 6.71 2.16
CA ASP A 37 13.53 7.28 0.83
C ASP A 37 13.06 6.33 -0.26
N SER A 38 13.26 5.03 -0.06
CA SER A 38 12.79 4.00 -0.99
C SER A 38 11.26 4.01 -1.12
N LEU A 39 10.56 4.18 -0.01
CA LEU A 39 9.09 4.28 -0.03
C LEU A 39 8.62 5.57 -0.70
N TYR A 40 9.27 6.68 -0.42
CA TYR A 40 8.94 7.97 -1.05
C TYR A 40 9.17 7.92 -2.57
N GLU A 41 10.25 7.29 -2.98
CA GLU A 41 10.55 7.12 -4.41
C GLU A 41 9.46 6.30 -5.09
N ASN A 42 9.00 5.22 -4.44
CA ASN A 42 7.90 4.42 -4.96
C ASN A 42 6.63 5.25 -5.14
N VAL A 43 6.30 6.07 -4.14
CA VAL A 43 5.10 6.92 -4.19
C VAL A 43 5.20 7.92 -5.36
N ALA A 44 6.36 8.52 -5.54
CA ALA A 44 6.57 9.48 -6.62
C ALA A 44 6.41 8.84 -8.00
N LEU A 45 6.99 7.65 -8.18
CA LEU A 45 6.86 6.89 -9.43
C LEU A 45 5.41 6.48 -9.67
N TRP A 46 4.73 6.02 -8.63
CA TRP A 46 3.34 5.62 -8.72
C TRP A 46 2.46 6.79 -9.20
N GLU A 47 2.65 7.97 -8.61
CA GLU A 47 1.92 9.17 -9.02
C GLU A 47 2.18 9.53 -10.49
N MET A 48 3.43 9.40 -10.92
CA MET A 48 3.80 9.66 -12.31
C MET A 48 3.07 8.70 -13.27
N TYR A 49 3.08 7.41 -12.95
CA TYR A 49 2.44 6.43 -13.81
C TYR A 49 0.91 6.50 -13.77
N ILE A 50 0.33 6.96 -12.67
CA ILE A 50 -1.11 7.25 -12.60
C ILE A 50 -1.46 8.30 -13.66
N LYS A 51 -0.67 9.36 -13.75
CA LYS A 51 -0.89 10.41 -14.76
C LYS A 51 -0.76 9.91 -16.19
N ARG A 52 0.10 8.92 -16.40
CA ARG A 52 0.31 8.32 -17.72
C ARG A 52 -0.70 7.22 -18.06
N GLY A 53 -1.45 6.75 -17.08
CA GLY A 53 -2.40 5.66 -17.29
C GLY A 53 -1.75 4.31 -17.54
N ASP A 54 -0.53 4.10 -17.07
CA ASP A 54 0.22 2.85 -17.27
C ASP A 54 -0.15 1.84 -16.18
N GLU A 55 -1.19 1.07 -16.41
CA GLU A 55 -1.75 0.13 -15.43
C GLU A 55 -0.74 -0.92 -14.96
N GLU A 56 0.10 -1.42 -15.85
CA GLU A 56 1.12 -2.41 -15.50
C GLU A 56 2.09 -1.86 -14.45
N LYS A 57 2.59 -0.65 -14.69
CA LYS A 57 3.53 -0.02 -13.79
C LYS A 57 2.87 0.35 -12.46
N ILE A 58 1.64 0.84 -12.52
CA ILE A 58 0.87 1.18 -11.32
C ILE A 58 0.71 -0.05 -10.44
N PHE A 59 0.30 -1.17 -11.03
CA PHE A 59 0.09 -2.42 -10.31
C PHE A 59 1.39 -2.92 -9.67
N THR A 60 2.47 -2.93 -10.44
CA THR A 60 3.77 -3.38 -9.96
C THR A 60 4.27 -2.54 -8.79
N LEU A 61 4.20 -1.22 -8.93
CA LEU A 61 4.64 -0.29 -7.88
C LEU A 61 3.79 -0.43 -6.62
N ASP A 62 2.49 -0.61 -6.78
CA ASP A 62 1.59 -0.77 -5.64
C ASP A 62 1.94 -2.03 -4.86
N LYS A 63 2.15 -3.13 -5.56
CA LYS A 63 2.54 -4.39 -4.94
C LYS A 63 3.88 -4.30 -4.22
N GLU A 64 4.85 -3.64 -4.84
CA GLU A 64 6.17 -3.43 -4.24
C GLU A 64 6.07 -2.56 -2.98
N PHE A 65 5.26 -1.50 -3.03
CA PHE A 65 5.09 -0.60 -1.91
C PHE A 65 4.54 -1.35 -0.69
N HIS A 66 3.44 -2.07 -0.88
CA HIS A 66 2.82 -2.81 0.21
C HIS A 66 3.75 -3.88 0.76
N GLY A 67 4.36 -4.67 -0.12
CA GLY A 67 5.29 -5.71 0.31
C GLY A 67 6.46 -5.15 1.10
N SER A 68 7.04 -4.07 0.62
CA SER A 68 8.16 -3.42 1.31
C SER A 68 7.76 -2.89 2.67
N LEU A 69 6.63 -2.20 2.74
CA LEU A 69 6.15 -1.59 3.98
C LEU A 69 5.94 -2.65 5.07
N TYR A 70 5.24 -3.72 4.75
CA TYR A 70 5.01 -4.80 5.73
C TYR A 70 6.30 -5.47 6.17
N LYS A 71 7.17 -5.77 5.22
CA LYS A 71 8.42 -6.48 5.53
C LYS A 71 9.38 -5.61 6.32
N MET A 72 9.52 -4.36 5.94
CA MET A 72 10.41 -3.42 6.64
C MET A 72 9.98 -3.20 8.08
N CYS A 73 8.67 -3.22 8.34
CA CYS A 73 8.14 -3.07 9.69
C CYS A 73 8.08 -4.38 10.47
N GLY A 74 8.57 -5.49 9.91
CA GLY A 74 8.57 -6.78 10.58
C GLY A 74 7.21 -7.41 10.71
N LYS A 75 6.29 -7.09 9.81
CA LYS A 75 4.91 -7.57 9.86
C LYS A 75 4.62 -8.59 8.75
N THR A 76 5.50 -9.57 8.60
CA THR A 76 5.36 -10.60 7.57
C THR A 76 4.05 -11.38 7.70
N VAL A 77 3.61 -11.65 8.93
CA VAL A 77 2.34 -12.35 9.16
C VAL A 77 1.17 -11.50 8.67
N TRP A 78 1.21 -10.19 8.93
CA TRP A 78 0.18 -9.30 8.40
C TRP A 78 0.17 -9.30 6.87
N TYR A 79 1.35 -9.27 6.28
CA TYR A 79 1.49 -9.31 4.83
C TYR A 79 0.88 -10.59 4.24
N ASN A 80 1.16 -11.74 4.86
CA ASN A 80 0.63 -13.03 4.42
C ASN A 80 -0.89 -13.05 4.50
N LEU A 81 -1.47 -12.48 5.56
CA LEU A 81 -2.92 -12.38 5.69
C LEU A 81 -3.51 -11.51 4.58
N VAL A 82 -2.90 -10.37 4.31
CA VAL A 82 -3.36 -9.46 3.24
C VAL A 82 -3.27 -10.15 1.89
N GLU A 83 -2.18 -10.86 1.62
CA GLU A 83 -2.02 -11.60 0.36
C GLU A 83 -3.06 -12.71 0.22
N SER A 84 -3.50 -13.31 1.33
CA SER A 84 -4.55 -14.34 1.29
C SER A 84 -5.89 -13.77 0.84
N MET A 85 -6.06 -12.46 0.93
CA MET A 85 -7.28 -11.77 0.49
C MET A 85 -7.24 -11.43 -1.00
N ALA A 86 -6.08 -11.56 -1.64
CA ALA A 86 -5.91 -11.17 -3.04
C ALA A 86 -6.96 -11.74 -4.00
N PRO A 87 -7.39 -13.01 -3.87
CA PRO A 87 -8.43 -13.55 -4.75
C PRO A 87 -9.77 -12.82 -4.69
N HIS A 88 -10.00 -12.02 -3.67
CA HIS A 88 -11.24 -11.24 -3.52
C HIS A 88 -11.18 -9.91 -4.27
N PHE A 89 -10.02 -9.58 -4.85
CA PHE A 89 -9.83 -8.33 -5.59
C PHE A 89 -9.48 -8.63 -7.03
N ASP A 90 -10.09 -7.90 -7.96
CA ASP A 90 -9.61 -7.93 -9.33
C ASP A 90 -8.50 -6.89 -9.48
N ARG A 91 -7.86 -6.89 -10.64
CA ARG A 91 -6.74 -6.01 -10.90
C ARG A 91 -7.15 -4.53 -10.85
N THR A 92 -8.34 -4.21 -11.36
CA THR A 92 -8.85 -2.85 -11.35
C THR A 92 -9.07 -2.36 -9.92
N THR A 93 -9.62 -3.21 -9.07
CA THR A 93 -9.84 -2.90 -7.66
C THR A 93 -8.51 -2.60 -6.97
N ILE A 94 -7.49 -3.41 -7.24
CA ILE A 94 -6.16 -3.21 -6.67
C ILE A 94 -5.56 -1.87 -7.11
N LEU A 95 -5.70 -1.52 -8.38
CA LEU A 95 -5.16 -0.28 -8.92
C LEU A 95 -5.80 0.96 -8.30
N SER A 96 -7.07 0.87 -7.92
CA SER A 96 -7.78 1.99 -7.30
C SER A 96 -7.61 2.01 -5.79
N PHE A 97 -6.81 1.11 -5.25
CA PHE A 97 -6.87 0.75 -3.85
C PHE A 97 -5.92 1.53 -2.95
N ARG A 98 -4.87 2.14 -3.47
CA ARG A 98 -3.86 2.76 -2.60
C ARG A 98 -4.52 3.65 -1.54
N CYS A 99 -4.28 3.33 -0.28
CA CYS A 99 -4.87 4.04 0.84
C CYS A 99 -4.26 5.44 0.95
N LYS A 100 -5.11 6.46 0.84
CA LYS A 100 -4.67 7.86 0.89
C LYS A 100 -4.06 8.21 2.24
N GLU A 101 -4.56 7.61 3.30
CA GLU A 101 -4.09 7.86 4.65
C GLU A 101 -2.62 7.46 4.81
N THR A 102 -2.24 6.31 4.27
CA THR A 102 -0.86 5.85 4.30
C THR A 102 0.07 6.84 3.61
N GLY A 103 -0.31 7.26 2.42
CA GLY A 103 0.48 8.24 1.66
C GLY A 103 0.58 9.57 2.38
N ARG A 104 -0.50 10.03 2.99
CA ARG A 104 -0.53 11.28 3.71
C ARG A 104 0.41 11.24 4.92
N ILE A 105 0.37 10.18 5.69
CA ILE A 105 1.24 10.03 6.87
C ILE A 105 2.71 10.08 6.46
N LEU A 106 3.09 9.34 5.43
CA LEU A 106 4.46 9.32 4.96
C LEU A 106 4.89 10.68 4.41
N LYS A 107 4.01 11.34 3.67
CA LYS A 107 4.28 12.65 3.10
C LYS A 107 4.48 13.70 4.18
N ASP A 108 3.60 13.71 5.17
CA ASP A 108 3.69 14.67 6.28
C ASP A 108 4.99 14.50 7.04
N HIS A 109 5.41 13.25 7.27
CA HIS A 109 6.69 12.98 7.91
C HIS A 109 7.86 13.50 7.07
N GLY A 110 7.79 13.28 5.76
CA GLY A 110 8.83 13.75 4.83
C GLY A 110 8.96 15.26 4.81
N GLU A 111 7.86 15.98 4.97
CA GLU A 111 7.87 17.44 5.00
C GLU A 111 8.46 18.00 6.29
N LEU A 112 8.38 17.23 7.38
CA LEU A 112 8.91 17.64 8.67
C LEU A 112 10.42 17.42 8.79
N VAL A 113 10.97 16.60 7.92
CA VAL A 113 12.38 16.30 7.87
C VAL A 113 13.07 17.15 6.81
#